data_8345a3fe8572146198f0489843df6506
#
_entry.id   8345a3fe8572146198f0489843df6506
#
_cell.length_a   1.000
_cell.length_b   1.000
_cell.length_c   1.000
_cell.angle_alpha   90.00
_cell.angle_beta   90.00
_cell.angle_gamma   90.00
#
_symmetry.space_group_name_H-M   'P 1'
#
loop_
_entity.id
_entity.type
_entity.pdbx_description
1 polymer ?
#
loop_
_entity_poly.entity_id
_entity_poly.type
_entity_poly.pdbx_seq_one_letter_code
_entity_poly.pdbx_strand_id
1 'polypeptide(L)'
;IYNTDGSFREYYYPKLTNHCFINSAVIADSPEQLLWAGIGDALSKECEAIFSSKDDTLAHTPLMGRQVSRVCTDPLVQYGKEALTSIRNKTASFALDQVTLDIIVSTGIVSNMMTTVNDYYNSTLAHCVYYGSTVTEHGHHHLHGEVVSLGVLCLLEHAGQFEEEDRLMQFNDSIGLPVCFDDVEIQESEFDKMADKFMQTTEWAHMPQGVTRENFLESMRRENAKGRAFKAAKK
;
A
#
# COMPACT_ATOMS: atom_id res chain seq x y z
N ILE A 1 9.77 0.62 13.54
CA ILE A 1 11.24 0.53 13.75
C ILE A 1 11.66 -0.91 13.52
N TYR A 2 12.70 -1.10 12.74
CA TYR A 2 13.28 -2.40 12.44
C TYR A 2 14.68 -2.52 13.05
N ASN A 3 15.09 -3.72 13.38
CA ASN A 3 16.47 -4.04 13.78
C ASN A 3 17.38 -4.09 12.55
N THR A 4 18.69 -4.10 12.77
CA THR A 4 19.70 -4.16 11.69
C THR A 4 19.66 -5.46 10.89
N ASP A 5 19.06 -6.52 11.42
CA ASP A 5 18.83 -7.81 10.74
C ASP A 5 17.51 -7.84 9.93
N GLY A 6 16.81 -6.71 9.84
CA GLY A 6 15.52 -6.58 9.15
C GLY A 6 14.30 -7.07 9.94
N SER A 7 14.49 -7.60 11.15
CA SER A 7 13.37 -8.00 11.99
C SER A 7 12.62 -6.78 12.55
N PHE A 8 11.29 -6.90 12.66
CA PHE A 8 10.47 -5.86 13.26
C PHE A 8 10.78 -5.74 14.76
N ARG A 9 10.96 -4.51 15.25
CA ARG A 9 11.27 -4.21 16.63
C ARG A 9 10.06 -3.70 17.40
N GLU A 10 9.52 -2.56 17.00
CA GLU A 10 8.39 -1.93 17.67
C GLU A 10 7.72 -0.86 16.79
N TYR A 11 6.44 -0.62 17.04
CA TYR A 11 5.74 0.58 16.60
C TYR A 11 6.08 1.73 17.55
N TYR A 12 6.31 2.92 16.99
CA TYR A 12 6.57 4.10 17.76
C TYR A 12 5.57 5.20 17.38
N TYR A 13 4.56 5.40 18.24
CA TYR A 13 3.50 6.40 18.05
C TYR A 13 3.48 7.40 19.21
N PRO A 14 4.51 8.25 19.37
CA PRO A 14 4.57 9.11 20.55
C PRO A 14 3.51 10.21 20.52
N LYS A 15 3.33 10.87 19.39
CA LYS A 15 2.38 11.98 19.15
C LYS A 15 2.45 12.42 17.69
N LEU A 16 1.39 13.12 17.22
CA LEU A 16 1.44 13.87 15.97
C LEU A 16 2.61 14.86 15.99
N THR A 17 3.34 14.90 14.90
CA THR A 17 4.45 15.81 14.71
C THR A 17 3.92 17.25 14.65
N ASN A 18 4.46 18.14 15.47
CA ASN A 18 4.05 19.55 15.47
C ASN A 18 4.57 20.31 14.24
N HIS A 19 5.73 19.91 13.71
CA HIS A 19 6.37 20.53 12.56
C HIS A 19 6.98 19.45 11.68
N CYS A 20 6.77 19.54 10.38
CA CYS A 20 7.39 18.69 9.36
C CYS A 20 8.12 19.61 8.36
N PHE A 21 9.44 19.45 8.24
CA PHE A 21 10.27 20.20 7.29
C PHE A 21 10.63 19.29 6.13
N ILE A 22 10.15 19.60 4.93
CA ILE A 22 10.39 18.83 3.71
C ILE A 22 11.23 19.69 2.77
N ASN A 23 12.35 19.14 2.30
CA ASN A 23 13.17 19.76 1.26
C ASN A 23 13.09 18.95 -0.03
N SER A 24 12.28 19.42 -0.96
CA SER A 24 12.03 18.76 -2.25
C SER A 24 13.30 18.59 -3.10
N ALA A 25 14.31 19.47 -2.92
CA ALA A 25 15.58 19.31 -3.63
C ALA A 25 16.36 18.09 -3.15
N VAL A 26 16.31 17.78 -1.85
CA VAL A 26 16.91 16.54 -1.30
C VAL A 26 16.19 15.31 -1.83
N ILE A 27 14.85 15.37 -1.89
CA ILE A 27 14.04 14.27 -2.43
C ILE A 27 14.29 14.08 -3.92
N ALA A 28 14.38 15.16 -4.69
CA ALA A 28 14.70 15.10 -6.12
C ALA A 28 16.07 14.47 -6.42
N ASP A 29 17.03 14.52 -5.48
CA ASP A 29 18.35 13.89 -5.62
C ASP A 29 18.41 12.45 -5.09
N SER A 30 17.31 11.94 -4.52
CA SER A 30 17.23 10.58 -3.99
C SER A 30 17.12 9.52 -5.11
N PRO A 31 17.41 8.24 -4.81
CA PRO A 31 17.18 7.15 -5.76
C PRO A 31 15.69 7.05 -6.14
N GLU A 32 15.41 6.97 -7.46
CA GLU A 32 14.06 6.93 -8.01
C GLU A 32 13.19 5.81 -7.39
N GLN A 33 13.76 4.63 -7.18
CA GLN A 33 13.03 3.48 -6.65
C GLN A 33 12.49 3.72 -5.23
N LEU A 34 13.06 4.65 -4.46
CA LEU A 34 12.54 4.98 -3.13
C LEU A 34 11.23 5.76 -3.22
N LEU A 35 11.12 6.75 -4.12
CA LEU A 35 9.86 7.45 -4.36
C LEU A 35 8.85 6.52 -5.02
N TRP A 36 9.28 5.72 -5.99
CA TRP A 36 8.44 4.74 -6.69
C TRP A 36 7.79 3.75 -5.72
N ALA A 37 8.58 3.12 -4.85
CA ALA A 37 8.04 2.26 -3.80
C ALA A 37 7.19 3.02 -2.77
N GLY A 38 7.59 4.26 -2.43
CA GLY A 38 6.80 5.11 -1.54
C GLY A 38 5.41 5.45 -2.10
N ILE A 39 5.30 5.67 -3.42
CA ILE A 39 4.00 5.81 -4.10
C ILE A 39 3.18 4.52 -3.95
N GLY A 40 3.78 3.36 -4.23
CA GLY A 40 3.12 2.06 -4.12
C GLY A 40 2.59 1.77 -2.71
N ASP A 41 3.37 2.11 -1.68
CA ASP A 41 2.97 1.96 -0.28
C ASP A 41 1.81 2.91 0.09
N ALA A 42 1.92 4.18 -0.32
CA ALA A 42 0.94 5.21 0.02
C ALA A 42 -0.44 4.98 -0.63
N LEU A 43 -0.52 4.28 -1.79
CA LEU A 43 -1.80 3.86 -2.39
C LEU A 43 -2.66 3.01 -1.44
N SER A 44 -2.04 2.30 -0.49
CA SER A 44 -2.75 1.48 0.46
C SER A 44 -3.58 2.29 1.47
N LYS A 45 -3.18 3.54 1.75
CA LYS A 45 -3.68 4.28 2.90
C LYS A 45 -5.18 4.53 2.89
N GLU A 46 -5.72 4.99 1.78
CA GLU A 46 -7.18 5.16 1.63
C GLU A 46 -7.89 3.81 1.64
N CYS A 47 -7.43 2.88 0.79
CA CYS A 47 -8.09 1.58 0.60
C CYS A 47 -8.17 0.80 1.90
N GLU A 48 -7.08 0.72 2.65
CA GLU A 48 -7.01 -0.04 3.89
C GLU A 48 -7.77 0.64 5.03
N ALA A 49 -7.64 1.95 5.19
CA ALA A 49 -8.36 2.69 6.23
C ALA A 49 -9.89 2.58 6.06
N ILE A 50 -10.39 2.66 4.82
CA ILE A 50 -11.81 2.49 4.50
C ILE A 50 -12.24 1.05 4.73
N PHE A 51 -11.47 0.08 4.23
CA PHE A 51 -11.81 -1.33 4.31
C PHE A 51 -11.82 -1.84 5.76
N SER A 52 -10.77 -1.55 6.54
CA SER A 52 -10.65 -2.03 7.92
C SER A 52 -11.73 -1.50 8.85
N SER A 53 -12.20 -0.28 8.61
CA SER A 53 -13.17 0.40 9.46
C SER A 53 -14.62 0.32 8.96
N LYS A 54 -14.88 -0.46 7.89
CA LYS A 54 -16.18 -0.42 7.18
C LYS A 54 -17.38 -0.82 8.01
N ASP A 55 -17.22 -1.78 8.91
CA ASP A 55 -18.28 -2.38 9.68
C ASP A 55 -18.41 -1.76 11.09
N ASP A 56 -17.53 -0.84 11.46
CA ASP A 56 -17.45 -0.30 12.81
C ASP A 56 -18.12 1.06 12.96
N THR A 57 -18.72 1.28 14.14
CA THR A 57 -19.16 2.61 14.58
C THR A 57 -17.94 3.34 15.16
N LEU A 58 -17.34 4.19 14.36
CA LEU A 58 -16.10 4.86 14.70
C LEU A 58 -16.29 5.99 15.73
N ALA A 59 -15.37 6.05 16.68
CA ALA A 59 -15.17 7.22 17.52
C ALA A 59 -14.71 8.43 16.67
N HIS A 60 -14.77 9.64 17.25
CA HIS A 60 -14.48 10.90 16.52
C HIS A 60 -13.15 10.88 15.76
N THR A 61 -12.05 10.47 16.40
CA THR A 61 -10.71 10.53 15.78
C THR A 61 -10.56 9.53 14.63
N PRO A 62 -10.86 8.23 14.77
CA PRO A 62 -10.83 7.32 13.62
C PRO A 62 -11.83 7.71 12.52
N LEU A 63 -13.02 8.23 12.86
CA LEU A 63 -13.96 8.74 11.87
C LEU A 63 -13.36 9.87 11.03
N MET A 64 -12.68 10.83 11.68
CA MET A 64 -11.97 11.90 10.99
C MET A 64 -10.83 11.33 10.13
N GLY A 65 -10.05 10.39 10.65
CA GLY A 65 -8.97 9.71 9.90
C GLY A 65 -9.49 9.03 8.63
N ARG A 66 -10.63 8.31 8.72
CA ARG A 66 -11.27 7.69 7.55
C ARG A 66 -11.74 8.72 6.51
N GLN A 67 -12.20 9.89 6.93
CA GLN A 67 -12.57 10.95 5.97
C GLN A 67 -11.34 11.60 5.34
N VAL A 68 -10.29 11.84 6.12
CA VAL A 68 -9.04 12.41 5.62
C VAL A 68 -8.32 11.42 4.69
N SER A 69 -8.41 10.10 4.91
CA SER A 69 -7.74 9.10 4.04
C SER A 69 -8.16 9.20 2.57
N ARG A 70 -9.36 9.73 2.29
CA ARG A 70 -9.87 9.91 0.92
C ARG A 70 -9.05 10.86 0.04
N VAL A 71 -8.12 11.60 0.60
CA VAL A 71 -7.21 12.45 -0.19
C VAL A 71 -5.87 11.78 -0.49
N CYS A 72 -5.65 10.55 -0.02
CA CYS A 72 -4.34 9.89 -0.13
C CYS A 72 -4.10 9.15 -1.47
N THR A 73 -5.10 8.95 -2.30
CA THR A 73 -4.94 8.21 -3.57
C THR A 73 -4.82 9.13 -4.78
N ASP A 74 -5.71 10.12 -4.89
CA ASP A 74 -5.81 10.96 -6.08
C ASP A 74 -4.54 11.75 -6.41
N PRO A 75 -3.82 12.38 -5.45
CA PRO A 75 -2.57 13.08 -5.74
C PRO A 75 -1.49 12.14 -6.30
N LEU A 76 -1.43 10.89 -5.81
CA LEU A 76 -0.46 9.89 -6.30
C LEU A 76 -0.76 9.52 -7.75
N VAL A 77 -2.02 9.24 -8.07
CA VAL A 77 -2.45 8.90 -9.44
C VAL A 77 -2.25 10.08 -10.39
N GLN A 78 -2.58 11.30 -9.94
CA GLN A 78 -2.49 12.51 -10.76
C GLN A 78 -1.06 12.93 -11.04
N TYR A 79 -0.18 12.89 -10.05
CA TYR A 79 1.15 13.49 -10.10
C TYR A 79 2.30 12.48 -10.06
N GLY A 80 2.06 11.20 -9.74
CA GLY A 80 3.10 10.21 -9.51
C GLY A 80 4.06 10.04 -10.68
N LYS A 81 3.55 9.95 -11.90
CA LYS A 81 4.38 9.81 -13.12
C LYS A 81 5.27 11.04 -13.36
N GLU A 82 4.75 12.25 -13.13
CA GLU A 82 5.52 13.50 -13.28
C GLU A 82 6.54 13.64 -12.14
N ALA A 83 6.18 13.24 -10.91
CA ALA A 83 7.09 13.24 -9.76
C ALA A 83 8.30 12.31 -9.99
N LEU A 84 8.09 11.11 -10.54
CA LEU A 84 9.19 10.22 -10.94
C LEU A 84 10.08 10.84 -12.03
N THR A 85 9.49 11.56 -12.98
CA THR A 85 10.25 12.30 -14.00
C THR A 85 11.11 13.39 -13.36
N SER A 86 10.60 14.06 -12.32
CA SER A 86 11.32 15.09 -11.58
C SER A 86 12.57 14.53 -10.89
N ILE A 87 12.47 13.33 -10.29
CA ILE A 87 13.63 12.63 -9.69
C ILE A 87 14.66 12.25 -10.76
N ARG A 88 14.22 11.69 -11.91
CA ARG A 88 15.14 11.36 -13.02
C ARG A 88 15.92 12.58 -13.48
N ASN A 89 15.28 13.75 -13.47
CA ASN A 89 15.89 15.02 -13.87
C ASN A 89 16.58 15.74 -12.71
N LYS A 90 16.56 15.20 -11.49
CA LYS A 90 17.10 15.80 -10.26
C LYS A 90 16.60 17.24 -10.03
N THR A 91 15.32 17.47 -10.29
CA THR A 91 14.71 18.80 -10.24
C THR A 91 13.43 18.77 -9.42
N ALA A 92 13.35 19.59 -8.39
CA ALA A 92 12.11 19.80 -7.64
C ALA A 92 11.01 20.35 -8.56
N SER A 93 9.78 19.88 -8.36
CA SER A 93 8.60 20.31 -9.14
C SER A 93 7.36 20.31 -8.25
N PHE A 94 6.31 20.97 -8.73
CA PHE A 94 5.01 20.92 -8.07
C PHE A 94 4.50 19.48 -7.90
N ALA A 95 4.64 18.63 -8.92
CA ALA A 95 4.21 17.25 -8.86
C ALA A 95 4.98 16.45 -7.79
N LEU A 96 6.30 16.65 -7.70
CA LEU A 96 7.11 16.03 -6.64
C LEU A 96 6.67 16.50 -5.25
N ASP A 97 6.36 17.80 -5.09
CA ASP A 97 5.86 18.33 -3.83
C ASP A 97 4.53 17.69 -3.43
N GLN A 98 3.57 17.56 -4.36
CA GLN A 98 2.27 16.96 -4.05
C GLN A 98 2.39 15.50 -3.62
N VAL A 99 3.17 14.70 -4.35
CA VAL A 99 3.40 13.28 -4.03
C VAL A 99 4.13 13.13 -2.69
N THR A 100 5.14 13.96 -2.44
CA THR A 100 5.89 13.94 -1.19
C THR A 100 5.03 14.33 0.02
N LEU A 101 4.20 15.37 -0.13
CA LEU A 101 3.25 15.78 0.91
C LEU A 101 2.25 14.68 1.21
N ASP A 102 1.79 13.97 0.19
CA ASP A 102 0.85 12.87 0.38
C ASP A 102 1.51 11.69 1.11
N ILE A 103 2.68 11.23 0.65
CA ILE A 103 3.40 10.11 1.27
C ILE A 103 3.77 10.41 2.73
N ILE A 104 4.23 11.63 3.04
CA ILE A 104 4.77 11.95 4.37
C ILE A 104 3.69 12.52 5.30
N VAL A 105 2.91 13.49 4.82
CA VAL A 105 2.00 14.25 5.68
C VAL A 105 0.61 13.62 5.72
N SER A 106 -0.03 13.41 4.56
CA SER A 106 -1.39 12.85 4.51
C SER A 106 -1.42 11.44 5.12
N THR A 107 -0.54 10.57 4.65
CA THR A 107 -0.40 9.19 5.16
C THR A 107 -0.04 9.16 6.64
N GLY A 108 0.87 10.03 7.08
CA GLY A 108 1.27 10.14 8.49
C GLY A 108 0.12 10.58 9.40
N ILE A 109 -0.67 11.57 8.98
CA ILE A 109 -1.85 12.05 9.72
C ILE A 109 -2.89 10.95 9.83
N VAL A 110 -3.23 10.29 8.72
CA VAL A 110 -4.20 9.19 8.69
C VAL A 110 -3.75 8.05 9.59
N SER A 111 -2.48 7.63 9.51
CA SER A 111 -1.93 6.56 10.35
C SER A 111 -2.07 6.85 11.83
N ASN A 112 -1.81 8.11 12.25
CA ASN A 112 -1.98 8.51 13.65
C ASN A 112 -3.44 8.55 14.10
N MET A 113 -4.38 8.90 13.20
CA MET A 113 -5.81 8.96 13.52
C MET A 113 -6.48 7.60 13.51
N MET A 114 -6.00 6.68 12.66
CA MET A 114 -6.56 5.35 12.46
C MET A 114 -5.95 4.27 13.39
N THR A 115 -4.95 4.65 14.19
CA THR A 115 -4.34 3.78 15.20
C THR A 115 -4.53 4.37 16.58
N THR A 116 -5.33 3.70 17.42
CA THR A 116 -5.55 4.06 18.82
C THR A 116 -5.10 2.92 19.74
N VAL A 117 -5.23 3.08 21.04
CA VAL A 117 -4.91 2.01 22.00
C VAL A 117 -5.79 0.77 21.80
N ASN A 118 -7.03 0.97 21.34
CA ASN A 118 -8.04 -0.09 21.20
C ASN A 118 -8.36 -0.44 19.74
N ASP A 119 -7.98 0.42 18.80
CA ASP A 119 -8.39 0.31 17.40
C ASP A 119 -7.17 0.29 16.48
N TYR A 120 -7.19 -0.60 15.51
CA TYR A 120 -6.15 -0.73 14.50
C TYR A 120 -6.78 -0.78 13.11
N TYR A 121 -6.86 0.39 12.44
CA TYR A 121 -7.41 0.52 11.10
C TYR A 121 -6.36 0.98 10.07
N ASN A 122 -5.09 0.89 10.44
CA ASN A 122 -4.00 1.50 9.68
C ASN A 122 -3.56 0.70 8.44
N SER A 123 -3.54 -0.62 8.56
CA SER A 123 -3.16 -1.55 7.50
C SER A 123 -3.94 -2.86 7.60
N THR A 124 -4.15 -3.53 6.46
CA THR A 124 -4.96 -4.75 6.38
C THR A 124 -4.47 -5.70 5.28
N LEU A 125 -5.34 -6.03 4.31
CA LEU A 125 -5.09 -7.03 3.27
C LEU A 125 -3.92 -6.69 2.35
N ALA A 126 -3.72 -5.41 2.02
CA ALA A 126 -2.59 -5.02 1.17
C ALA A 126 -1.25 -5.33 1.84
N HIS A 127 -1.12 -4.97 3.11
CA HIS A 127 0.06 -5.30 3.90
C HIS A 127 0.18 -6.79 4.20
N CYS A 128 -0.94 -7.54 4.33
CA CYS A 128 -0.92 -8.99 4.44
C CYS A 128 -0.24 -9.64 3.23
N VAL A 129 -0.49 -9.16 2.01
CA VAL A 129 0.21 -9.65 0.80
C VAL A 129 1.71 -9.44 0.93
N TYR A 130 2.16 -8.25 1.36
CA TYR A 130 3.58 -7.99 1.60
C TYR A 130 4.17 -8.91 2.67
N TYR A 131 3.54 -9.04 3.83
CA TYR A 131 4.08 -9.93 4.87
C TYR A 131 4.11 -11.39 4.42
N GLY A 132 3.11 -11.83 3.65
CA GLY A 132 3.11 -13.14 3.02
C GLY A 132 4.27 -13.33 2.05
N SER A 133 4.58 -12.31 1.25
CA SER A 133 5.67 -12.39 0.26
C SER A 133 7.05 -12.61 0.90
N THR A 134 7.25 -12.19 2.14
CA THR A 134 8.55 -12.33 2.83
C THR A 134 9.02 -13.77 3.04
N VAL A 135 8.13 -14.74 2.90
CA VAL A 135 8.46 -16.17 3.03
C VAL A 135 8.48 -16.90 1.69
N THR A 136 8.20 -16.24 0.56
CA THR A 136 8.30 -16.82 -0.77
C THR A 136 9.75 -16.85 -1.25
N GLU A 137 10.01 -17.54 -2.35
CA GLU A 137 11.37 -17.72 -2.86
C GLU A 137 12.02 -16.39 -3.26
N HIS A 138 11.28 -15.51 -3.93
CA HIS A 138 11.80 -14.25 -4.50
C HIS A 138 11.20 -12.99 -3.86
N GLY A 139 10.09 -13.08 -3.13
CA GLY A 139 9.37 -11.91 -2.60
C GLY A 139 10.21 -10.98 -1.73
N HIS A 140 11.23 -11.49 -1.07
CA HIS A 140 12.15 -10.69 -0.25
C HIS A 140 13.13 -9.81 -1.06
N HIS A 141 13.21 -9.99 -2.39
CA HIS A 141 14.00 -9.15 -3.28
C HIS A 141 13.28 -7.87 -3.69
N HIS A 142 11.97 -7.82 -3.49
CA HIS A 142 11.11 -6.71 -3.87
C HIS A 142 10.97 -5.69 -2.75
N LEU A 143 10.79 -4.42 -3.12
CA LEU A 143 10.60 -3.34 -2.15
C LEU A 143 9.23 -3.45 -1.48
N HIS A 144 9.14 -3.01 -0.22
CA HIS A 144 7.90 -3.05 0.56
C HIS A 144 6.71 -2.48 -0.21
N GLY A 145 6.79 -1.23 -0.63
CA GLY A 145 5.69 -0.56 -1.32
C GLY A 145 5.40 -1.10 -2.72
N GLU A 146 6.37 -1.72 -3.38
CA GLU A 146 6.15 -2.45 -4.63
C GLU A 146 5.14 -3.58 -4.41
N VAL A 147 5.36 -4.43 -3.42
CA VAL A 147 4.44 -5.54 -3.12
C VAL A 147 3.14 -5.05 -2.49
N VAL A 148 3.17 -4.01 -1.66
CA VAL A 148 1.94 -3.41 -1.09
C VAL A 148 1.03 -2.89 -2.18
N SER A 149 1.56 -2.28 -3.26
CA SER A 149 0.73 -1.80 -4.37
C SER A 149 -0.05 -2.92 -5.08
N LEU A 150 0.55 -4.11 -5.23
CA LEU A 150 -0.14 -5.31 -5.70
C LEU A 150 -1.19 -5.78 -4.68
N GLY A 151 -0.84 -5.72 -3.40
CA GLY A 151 -1.76 -6.02 -2.31
C GLY A 151 -2.99 -5.11 -2.30
N VAL A 152 -2.86 -3.84 -2.72
CA VAL A 152 -4.00 -2.93 -2.91
C VAL A 152 -4.97 -3.47 -3.97
N LEU A 153 -4.46 -3.96 -5.10
CA LEU A 153 -5.32 -4.56 -6.13
C LEU A 153 -6.04 -5.81 -5.59
N CYS A 154 -5.34 -6.67 -4.84
CA CYS A 154 -5.96 -7.82 -4.16
C CYS A 154 -7.05 -7.42 -3.17
N LEU A 155 -6.85 -6.32 -2.42
CA LEU A 155 -7.84 -5.78 -1.49
C LEU A 155 -9.08 -5.27 -2.23
N LEU A 156 -8.89 -4.52 -3.31
CA LEU A 156 -9.99 -3.96 -4.12
C LEU A 156 -10.80 -5.06 -4.80
N GLU A 157 -10.16 -6.09 -5.35
CA GLU A 157 -10.80 -7.30 -5.86
C GLU A 157 -11.64 -7.99 -4.75
N HIS A 158 -11.05 -8.14 -3.54
CA HIS A 158 -11.74 -8.72 -2.40
C HIS A 158 -12.95 -7.90 -1.94
N ALA A 159 -12.82 -6.58 -1.97
CA ALA A 159 -13.88 -5.64 -1.59
C ALA A 159 -14.96 -5.45 -2.68
N GLY A 160 -14.78 -6.01 -3.87
CA GLY A 160 -15.66 -5.83 -5.03
C GLY A 160 -15.63 -4.41 -5.61
N GLN A 161 -14.53 -3.68 -5.42
CA GLN A 161 -14.33 -2.30 -5.90
C GLN A 161 -13.63 -2.29 -7.26
N PHE A 162 -14.22 -2.94 -8.24
CA PHE A 162 -13.60 -3.24 -9.53
C PHE A 162 -13.25 -2.02 -10.37
N GLU A 163 -14.04 -0.94 -10.29
CA GLU A 163 -13.74 0.31 -11.02
C GLU A 163 -12.46 0.97 -10.50
N GLU A 164 -12.29 0.98 -9.18
CA GLU A 164 -11.08 1.53 -8.56
C GLU A 164 -9.88 0.61 -8.75
N GLU A 165 -10.08 -0.69 -8.69
CA GLU A 165 -9.05 -1.68 -9.04
C GLU A 165 -8.53 -1.47 -10.47
N ASP A 166 -9.43 -1.31 -11.46
CA ASP A 166 -9.05 -1.04 -12.84
C ASP A 166 -8.29 0.29 -12.99
N ARG A 167 -8.71 1.32 -12.28
CA ARG A 167 -8.04 2.63 -12.25
C ARG A 167 -6.62 2.50 -11.70
N LEU A 168 -6.45 1.83 -10.57
CA LEU A 168 -5.14 1.67 -9.94
C LEU A 168 -4.26 0.67 -10.68
N MET A 169 -4.81 -0.37 -11.30
CA MET A 169 -4.06 -1.27 -12.17
C MET A 169 -3.45 -0.53 -13.38
N GLN A 170 -4.24 0.35 -14.02
CA GLN A 170 -3.74 1.20 -15.10
C GLN A 170 -2.65 2.17 -14.62
N PHE A 171 -2.81 2.75 -13.45
CA PHE A 171 -1.81 3.63 -12.85
C PHE A 171 -0.52 2.86 -12.53
N ASN A 172 -0.62 1.73 -11.84
CA ASN A 172 0.52 0.87 -11.51
C ASN A 172 1.33 0.53 -12.76
N ASP A 173 0.67 0.03 -13.79
CA ASP A 173 1.32 -0.30 -15.07
C ASP A 173 2.00 0.93 -15.70
N SER A 174 1.38 2.11 -15.61
CA SER A 174 1.90 3.36 -16.21
C SER A 174 3.23 3.84 -15.61
N ILE A 175 3.54 3.42 -14.39
CA ILE A 175 4.78 3.76 -13.67
C ILE A 175 5.64 2.53 -13.35
N GLY A 176 5.26 1.34 -13.82
CA GLY A 176 6.02 0.10 -13.66
C GLY A 176 5.85 -0.57 -12.29
N LEU A 177 4.80 -0.22 -11.52
CA LEU A 177 4.40 -1.00 -10.34
C LEU A 177 3.72 -2.31 -10.78
N PRO A 178 3.78 -3.38 -9.96
CA PRO A 178 3.22 -4.67 -10.32
C PRO A 178 1.70 -4.63 -10.48
N VAL A 179 1.21 -5.44 -11.42
CA VAL A 179 -0.22 -5.66 -11.69
C VAL A 179 -0.62 -7.13 -11.63
N CYS A 180 0.33 -8.02 -11.37
CA CYS A 180 0.10 -9.44 -11.11
C CYS A 180 1.28 -10.00 -10.31
N PHE A 181 1.11 -11.18 -9.72
CA PHE A 181 2.15 -11.82 -8.91
C PHE A 181 3.38 -12.23 -9.71
N ASP A 182 3.26 -12.43 -11.03
CA ASP A 182 4.42 -12.69 -11.90
C ASP A 182 5.40 -11.51 -11.91
N ASP A 183 4.94 -10.28 -11.71
CA ASP A 183 5.78 -9.07 -11.70
C ASP A 183 6.68 -8.99 -10.46
N VAL A 184 6.31 -9.71 -9.42
CA VAL A 184 7.09 -9.83 -8.18
C VAL A 184 7.60 -11.26 -7.97
N GLU A 185 7.69 -12.04 -9.06
CA GLU A 185 8.27 -13.38 -9.12
C GLU A 185 7.67 -14.37 -8.12
N ILE A 186 6.39 -14.20 -7.74
CA ILE A 186 5.65 -15.06 -6.82
C ILE A 186 4.71 -15.99 -7.60
N GLN A 187 4.80 -17.29 -7.32
CA GLN A 187 3.96 -18.30 -7.95
C GLN A 187 2.68 -18.56 -7.14
N GLU A 188 1.57 -18.88 -7.81
CA GLU A 188 0.31 -19.22 -7.11
C GLU A 188 0.45 -20.43 -6.17
N SER A 189 1.39 -21.33 -6.43
CA SER A 189 1.71 -22.46 -5.54
C SER A 189 2.27 -22.01 -4.17
N GLU A 190 2.71 -20.75 -4.04
CA GLU A 190 3.23 -20.18 -2.80
C GLU A 190 2.15 -19.47 -1.96
N PHE A 191 0.95 -19.26 -2.52
CA PHE A 191 -0.12 -18.50 -1.86
C PHE A 191 -0.55 -19.09 -0.51
N ASP A 192 -0.57 -20.43 -0.39
CA ASP A 192 -0.88 -21.09 0.89
C ASP A 192 0.18 -20.77 1.95
N LYS A 193 1.46 -20.77 1.58
CA LYS A 193 2.58 -20.40 2.45
C LYS A 193 2.52 -18.91 2.83
N MET A 194 2.16 -18.05 1.89
CA MET A 194 1.91 -16.63 2.18
C MET A 194 0.80 -16.47 3.21
N ALA A 195 -0.31 -17.20 3.04
CA ALA A 195 -1.44 -17.15 3.96
C ALA A 195 -1.05 -17.59 5.38
N ASP A 196 -0.31 -18.67 5.52
CA ASP A 196 0.18 -19.14 6.81
C ASP A 196 1.06 -18.08 7.51
N LYS A 197 1.74 -17.24 6.73
CA LYS A 197 2.55 -16.13 7.25
C LYS A 197 1.71 -14.93 7.65
N PHE A 198 0.85 -14.43 6.74
CA PHE A 198 0.10 -13.20 7.04
C PHE A 198 -0.97 -13.41 8.13
N MET A 199 -1.50 -14.60 8.30
CA MET A 199 -2.43 -14.92 9.40
C MET A 199 -1.81 -14.75 10.80
N GLN A 200 -0.49 -14.62 10.91
CA GLN A 200 0.22 -14.37 12.16
C GLN A 200 0.45 -12.88 12.44
N THR A 201 -0.01 -11.99 11.57
CA THR A 201 0.22 -10.54 11.68
C THR A 201 -0.87 -9.83 12.49
N THR A 202 -0.53 -8.64 12.97
CA THR A 202 -1.49 -7.75 13.64
C THR A 202 -2.60 -7.34 12.68
N GLU A 203 -2.27 -7.11 11.42
CA GLU A 203 -3.21 -6.76 10.34
C GLU A 203 -4.31 -7.81 10.22
N TRP A 204 -3.92 -9.08 10.13
CA TRP A 204 -4.88 -10.18 10.03
C TRP A 204 -5.77 -10.32 11.27
N ALA A 205 -5.20 -10.10 12.45
CA ALA A 205 -5.95 -10.18 13.72
C ALA A 205 -7.07 -9.12 13.84
N HIS A 206 -7.00 -8.04 13.07
CA HIS A 206 -7.96 -6.92 13.07
C HIS A 206 -8.81 -6.85 11.79
N MET A 207 -8.94 -7.96 11.05
CA MET A 207 -9.76 -7.97 9.84
C MET A 207 -11.24 -7.75 10.12
N PRO A 208 -11.95 -7.04 9.22
CA PRO A 208 -13.41 -6.94 9.25
C PRO A 208 -14.07 -8.32 9.21
N GLN A 209 -15.32 -8.37 9.71
CA GLN A 209 -16.10 -9.61 9.70
C GLN A 209 -16.26 -10.15 8.27
N GLY A 210 -16.19 -11.48 8.14
CA GLY A 210 -16.38 -12.18 6.87
C GLY A 210 -15.12 -12.35 6.03
N VAL A 211 -14.00 -11.73 6.42
CA VAL A 211 -12.69 -12.01 5.79
C VAL A 211 -12.19 -13.35 6.33
N THR A 212 -11.94 -14.30 5.44
CA THR A 212 -11.35 -15.61 5.76
C THR A 212 -10.14 -15.87 4.89
N ARG A 213 -9.30 -16.80 5.33
CA ARG A 213 -8.14 -17.26 4.55
C ARG A 213 -8.54 -17.66 3.14
N GLU A 214 -9.60 -18.45 3.02
CA GLU A 214 -10.06 -19.04 1.77
C GLU A 214 -10.57 -17.98 0.79
N ASN A 215 -11.43 -17.03 1.27
CA ASN A 215 -11.99 -16.03 0.39
C ASN A 215 -10.95 -14.97 -0.02
N PHE A 216 -9.96 -14.69 0.81
CA PHE A 216 -8.89 -13.78 0.41
C PHE A 216 -7.89 -14.45 -0.56
N LEU A 217 -7.51 -15.71 -0.36
CA LEU A 217 -6.72 -16.47 -1.34
C LEU A 217 -7.40 -16.54 -2.70
N GLU A 218 -8.72 -16.70 -2.72
CA GLU A 218 -9.49 -16.69 -3.97
C GLU A 218 -9.44 -15.31 -4.65
N SER A 219 -9.51 -14.22 -3.87
CA SER A 219 -9.35 -12.87 -4.40
C SER A 219 -7.95 -12.62 -4.97
N MET A 220 -6.90 -13.11 -4.31
CA MET A 220 -5.52 -13.04 -4.82
C MET A 220 -5.39 -13.79 -6.17
N ARG A 221 -6.04 -14.96 -6.34
CA ARG A 221 -6.03 -15.70 -7.61
C ARG A 221 -6.79 -14.95 -8.70
N ARG A 222 -7.95 -14.39 -8.40
CA ARG A 222 -8.74 -13.61 -9.38
C ARG A 222 -8.00 -12.36 -9.82
N GLU A 223 -7.41 -11.62 -8.89
CA GLU A 223 -6.58 -10.47 -9.22
C GLU A 223 -5.39 -10.87 -10.10
N ASN A 224 -4.67 -11.94 -9.74
CA ASN A 224 -3.53 -12.43 -10.53
C ASN A 224 -3.95 -12.79 -11.97
N ALA A 225 -5.07 -13.46 -12.14
CA ALA A 225 -5.61 -13.80 -13.45
C ALA A 225 -6.00 -12.53 -14.25
N LYS A 226 -6.60 -11.54 -13.59
CA LYS A 226 -6.98 -10.26 -14.17
C LYS A 226 -5.74 -9.46 -14.61
N GLY A 227 -4.72 -9.34 -13.76
CA GLY A 227 -3.48 -8.64 -14.09
C GLY A 227 -2.72 -9.30 -15.25
N ARG A 228 -2.66 -10.64 -15.30
CA ARG A 228 -2.12 -11.39 -16.46
C ARG A 228 -2.90 -11.09 -17.75
N ALA A 229 -4.24 -11.08 -17.68
CA ALA A 229 -5.09 -10.76 -18.84
C ALA A 229 -4.89 -9.32 -19.30
N PHE A 230 -4.79 -8.37 -18.36
CA PHE A 230 -4.51 -6.96 -18.65
C PHE A 230 -3.19 -6.79 -19.40
N LYS A 231 -2.12 -7.46 -18.97
CA LYS A 231 -0.81 -7.43 -19.67
C LYS A 231 -0.86 -8.10 -21.03
N ALA A 232 -1.61 -9.20 -21.16
CA ALA A 232 -1.75 -9.90 -22.45
C ALA A 232 -2.49 -9.07 -23.51
N ALA A 233 -3.46 -8.25 -23.08
CA ALA A 233 -4.22 -7.36 -23.99
C ALA A 233 -3.39 -6.18 -24.53
N LYS A 234 -2.20 -5.91 -24.00
CA LYS A 234 -1.29 -4.82 -24.44
C LYS A 234 -0.18 -5.28 -25.38
N LYS A 235 -0.02 -6.60 -25.55
CA LYS A 235 0.93 -7.21 -26.49
C LYS A 235 0.32 -7.35 -27.89
#